data_5a2a6dc1c561d369093fb1cd0d80a879
#
_entry.id   5a2a6dc1c561d369093fb1cd0d80a879
#
_cell.length_a   1.000
_cell.length_b   1.000
_cell.length_c   1.000
_cell.angle_alpha   90.00
_cell.angle_beta   90.00
_cell.angle_gamma   90.00
#
_symmetry.space_group_name_H-M   'P 1'
#
loop_
_entity.id
_entity.type
_entity.pdbx_description
1 polymer ?
#
loop_
_entity_poly.entity_id
_entity_poly.type
_entity_poly.pdbx_seq_one_letter_code
_entity_poly.pdbx_strand_id
1 'polypeptide(L)'
;MILPHFWGRNERSLGLTIIELLIVVMIMGTLASLGVPLYANTLNNARITKAVADIRVMEREILVFQLQNGTFPNSLIQIGRDTFRDPYGNPYWYLKVEGAKIGDLRKDAKLVPINSDFDLYSMGRDGQSVSALTAKQSWDDIVRASNGGYVGIASEY
;
A
#
# COMPACT_ATOMS: atom_id res chain seq x y z
N MET A 1 15.05 8.26 78.93
CA MET A 1 14.59 7.44 77.83
C MET A 1 13.72 8.33 76.93
N ILE A 2 14.31 8.90 75.87
CA ILE A 2 13.67 9.92 75.01
C ILE A 2 13.26 9.24 73.74
N LEU A 3 11.95 9.17 73.46
CA LEU A 3 11.44 8.63 72.19
C LEU A 3 11.53 9.67 71.10
N PRO A 4 11.99 9.33 69.87
CA PRO A 4 12.03 10.26 68.77
C PRO A 4 10.60 10.47 68.20
N HIS A 5 10.20 11.72 68.08
CA HIS A 5 9.00 12.14 67.36
C HIS A 5 9.21 11.88 65.85
N PHE A 6 8.47 10.91 65.31
CA PHE A 6 8.30 10.77 63.85
C PHE A 6 7.42 11.88 63.34
N TRP A 7 8.03 12.83 62.61
CA TRP A 7 7.32 13.81 61.79
C TRP A 7 6.69 13.08 60.61
N GLY A 8 5.39 12.82 60.68
CA GLY A 8 4.62 12.39 59.52
C GLY A 8 4.63 13.49 58.47
N ARG A 9 5.33 13.29 57.36
CA ARG A 9 5.20 14.12 56.18
C ARG A 9 3.77 13.97 55.67
N ASN A 10 2.96 15.00 55.89
CA ASN A 10 1.65 15.11 55.30
C ASN A 10 1.83 15.38 53.80
N GLU A 11 1.90 14.34 52.99
CA GLU A 11 1.91 14.44 51.54
C GLU A 11 0.52 14.95 51.13
N ARG A 12 0.42 16.26 50.89
CA ARG A 12 -0.77 16.85 50.29
C ARG A 12 -0.88 16.29 48.87
N SER A 13 -1.78 15.35 48.69
CA SER A 13 -2.21 14.94 47.35
C SER A 13 -2.90 16.15 46.72
N LEU A 14 -2.15 16.86 45.88
CA LEU A 14 -2.68 17.94 45.05
C LEU A 14 -3.58 17.30 44.01
N GLY A 15 -4.90 17.36 44.17
CA GLY A 15 -5.84 16.94 43.14
C GLY A 15 -5.76 17.84 41.92
N LEU A 16 -5.92 17.26 40.73
CA LEU A 16 -5.99 17.99 39.46
C LEU A 16 -7.23 18.91 39.47
N THR A 17 -7.02 20.15 39.03
CA THR A 17 -8.11 21.09 38.83
C THR A 17 -8.86 20.82 37.54
N ILE A 18 -10.15 21.17 37.46
CA ILE A 18 -10.95 21.02 36.23
C ILE A 18 -10.32 21.80 35.09
N ILE A 19 -9.71 22.97 35.35
CA ILE A 19 -9.08 23.78 34.31
C ILE A 19 -7.82 23.13 33.76
N GLU A 20 -7.01 22.45 34.59
CA GLU A 20 -5.85 21.69 34.11
C GLU A 20 -6.29 20.55 33.21
N LEU A 21 -7.35 19.84 33.54
CA LEU A 21 -7.89 18.79 32.69
C LEU A 21 -8.37 19.34 31.34
N LEU A 22 -9.10 20.49 31.37
CA LEU A 22 -9.58 21.13 30.15
C LEU A 22 -8.42 21.56 29.23
N ILE A 23 -7.35 22.15 29.77
CA ILE A 23 -6.19 22.55 28.98
C ILE A 23 -5.51 21.32 28.36
N VAL A 24 -5.34 20.24 29.11
CA VAL A 24 -4.71 19.01 28.60
C VAL A 24 -5.54 18.42 27.45
N VAL A 25 -6.87 18.34 27.59
CA VAL A 25 -7.75 17.83 26.54
C VAL A 25 -7.71 18.72 25.28
N MET A 26 -7.67 20.04 25.44
CA MET A 26 -7.50 20.99 24.32
C MET A 26 -6.19 20.77 23.57
N ILE A 27 -5.07 20.65 24.29
CA ILE A 27 -3.76 20.39 23.69
C ILE A 27 -3.74 19.03 22.97
N MET A 28 -4.25 17.97 23.62
CA MET A 28 -4.35 16.64 23.01
C MET A 28 -5.22 16.66 21.77
N GLY A 29 -6.36 17.34 21.78
CA GLY A 29 -7.27 17.49 20.64
C GLY A 29 -6.61 18.19 19.46
N THR A 30 -5.89 19.29 19.71
CA THR A 30 -5.17 19.99 18.63
C THR A 30 -4.04 19.18 18.03
N LEU A 31 -3.26 18.48 18.85
CA LEU A 31 -2.18 17.60 18.37
C LEU A 31 -2.75 16.41 17.59
N ALA A 32 -3.82 15.79 18.07
CA ALA A 32 -4.46 14.67 17.38
C ALA A 32 -5.03 15.08 16.02
N SER A 33 -5.61 16.28 15.90
CA SER A 33 -6.18 16.78 14.64
C SER A 33 -5.15 16.91 13.51
N LEU A 34 -3.90 17.20 13.84
CA LEU A 34 -2.78 17.28 12.89
C LEU A 34 -2.07 15.92 12.69
N GLY A 35 -1.93 15.16 13.77
CA GLY A 35 -1.17 13.90 13.75
C GLY A 35 -1.85 12.77 13.00
N VAL A 36 -3.17 12.61 13.16
CA VAL A 36 -3.92 11.49 12.54
C VAL A 36 -3.86 11.51 11.01
N PRO A 37 -4.16 12.61 10.29
CA PRO A 37 -4.09 12.62 8.83
C PRO A 37 -2.67 12.43 8.31
N LEU A 38 -1.67 13.00 8.97
CA LEU A 38 -0.27 12.83 8.60
C LEU A 38 0.18 11.37 8.70
N TYR A 39 -0.19 10.69 9.79
CA TYR A 39 0.08 9.28 9.98
C TYR A 39 -0.60 8.40 8.91
N ALA A 40 -1.87 8.67 8.60
CA ALA A 40 -2.62 7.93 7.58
C ALA A 40 -1.98 8.05 6.19
N ASN A 41 -1.53 9.24 5.80
CA ASN A 41 -0.82 9.47 4.53
C ASN A 41 0.52 8.73 4.49
N THR A 42 1.30 8.78 5.57
CA THR A 42 2.58 8.08 5.67
C THR A 42 2.39 6.57 5.54
N LEU A 43 1.37 6.02 6.20
CA LEU A 43 1.04 4.60 6.11
C LEU A 43 0.62 4.20 4.68
N ASN A 44 -0.17 5.03 4.00
CA ASN A 44 -0.58 4.77 2.61
C ASN A 44 0.64 4.77 1.67
N ASN A 45 1.54 5.74 1.79
CA ASN A 45 2.77 5.80 1.00
C ASN A 45 3.67 4.57 1.25
N ALA A 46 3.77 4.10 2.48
CA ALA A 46 4.49 2.87 2.80
C ALA A 46 3.87 1.63 2.13
N ARG A 47 2.53 1.54 2.07
CA ARG A 47 1.81 0.48 1.35
C ARG A 47 2.08 0.51 -0.15
N ILE A 48 2.01 1.69 -0.78
CA ILE A 48 2.33 1.87 -2.19
C ILE A 48 3.76 1.42 -2.48
N THR A 49 4.72 1.91 -1.71
CA THR A 49 6.15 1.53 -1.85
C THR A 49 6.34 0.02 -1.73
N LYS A 50 5.65 -0.62 -0.79
CA LYS A 50 5.70 -2.07 -0.64
C LYS A 50 5.11 -2.78 -1.86
N ALA A 51 3.96 -2.37 -2.39
CA ALA A 51 3.35 -2.97 -3.57
C ALA A 51 4.25 -2.81 -4.82
N VAL A 52 4.90 -1.66 -4.99
CA VAL A 52 5.90 -1.44 -6.05
C VAL A 52 7.07 -2.43 -5.92
N ALA A 53 7.58 -2.61 -4.70
CA ALA A 53 8.67 -3.56 -4.45
C ALA A 53 8.23 -5.01 -4.73
N ASP A 54 7.03 -5.40 -4.30
CA ASP A 54 6.47 -6.72 -4.55
C ASP A 54 6.31 -7.00 -6.06
N ILE A 55 5.79 -6.02 -6.82
CA ILE A 55 5.67 -6.12 -8.30
C ILE A 55 7.05 -6.27 -8.94
N ARG A 56 8.06 -5.52 -8.49
CA ARG A 56 9.43 -5.65 -9.00
C ARG A 56 10.05 -7.01 -8.72
N VAL A 57 9.75 -7.61 -7.56
CA VAL A 57 10.21 -8.97 -7.24
C VAL A 57 9.53 -9.98 -8.16
N MET A 58 8.20 -9.94 -8.29
CA MET A 58 7.46 -10.85 -9.16
C MET A 58 7.84 -10.69 -10.62
N GLU A 59 8.08 -9.46 -11.10
CA GLU A 59 8.59 -9.19 -12.45
C GLU A 59 9.88 -9.98 -12.72
N ARG A 60 10.85 -9.92 -11.79
CA ARG A 60 12.11 -10.67 -11.93
C ARG A 60 11.88 -12.19 -11.94
N GLU A 61 11.01 -12.70 -11.09
CA GLU A 61 10.67 -14.12 -11.04
C GLU A 61 10.00 -14.58 -12.35
N ILE A 62 9.10 -13.76 -12.92
CA ILE A 62 8.46 -14.01 -14.21
C ILE A 62 9.50 -14.04 -15.35
N LEU A 63 10.45 -13.08 -15.36
CA LEU A 63 11.53 -13.04 -16.35
C LEU A 63 12.47 -14.23 -16.21
N VAL A 64 12.80 -14.66 -14.99
CA VAL A 64 13.60 -15.88 -14.75
C VAL A 64 12.86 -17.11 -15.26
N PHE A 65 11.56 -17.22 -15.00
CA PHE A 65 10.73 -18.31 -15.53
C PHE A 65 10.76 -18.34 -17.06
N GLN A 66 10.61 -17.19 -17.69
CA GLN A 66 10.65 -17.05 -19.15
C GLN A 66 12.01 -17.47 -19.73
N LEU A 67 13.12 -17.08 -19.08
CA LEU A 67 14.48 -17.49 -19.51
C LEU A 67 14.69 -19.02 -19.39
N GLN A 68 14.11 -19.67 -18.40
CA GLN A 68 14.24 -21.11 -18.17
C GLN A 68 13.34 -21.95 -19.09
N ASN A 69 12.14 -21.44 -19.39
CA ASN A 69 11.10 -22.21 -20.08
C ASN A 69 10.85 -21.74 -21.55
N GLY A 70 11.49 -20.64 -21.97
CA GLY A 70 11.30 -20.05 -23.29
C GLY A 70 9.98 -19.31 -23.51
N THR A 71 9.10 -19.27 -22.50
CA THR A 71 7.79 -18.60 -22.54
C THR A 71 7.43 -18.00 -21.17
N PHE A 72 6.63 -16.95 -21.17
CA PHE A 72 6.07 -16.39 -19.93
C PHE A 72 5.13 -17.37 -19.23
N PRO A 73 5.03 -17.36 -17.90
CA PRO A 73 4.09 -18.20 -17.18
C PRO A 73 2.65 -17.86 -17.58
N ASN A 74 1.74 -18.85 -17.53
CA ASN A 74 0.32 -18.62 -17.80
C ASN A 74 -0.42 -18.03 -16.58
N SER A 75 0.16 -18.14 -15.39
CA SER A 75 -0.40 -17.60 -14.14
C SER A 75 0.68 -17.49 -13.07
N LEU A 76 0.41 -16.73 -12.01
CA LEU A 76 1.32 -16.60 -10.85
C LEU A 76 1.51 -17.92 -10.07
N ILE A 77 0.65 -18.93 -10.28
CA ILE A 77 0.81 -20.27 -9.71
C ILE A 77 2.15 -20.88 -10.11
N GLN A 78 2.55 -20.70 -11.37
CA GLN A 78 3.76 -21.33 -11.92
C GLN A 78 5.06 -20.77 -11.32
N ILE A 79 4.99 -19.61 -10.66
CA ILE A 79 6.09 -18.99 -9.90
C ILE A 79 5.85 -19.02 -8.38
N GLY A 80 4.79 -19.75 -7.92
CA GLY A 80 4.47 -19.89 -6.48
C GLY A 80 3.95 -18.61 -5.82
N ARG A 81 3.28 -17.72 -6.57
CA ARG A 81 2.78 -16.43 -6.08
C ARG A 81 1.26 -16.29 -6.09
N ASP A 82 0.51 -17.35 -6.25
CA ASP A 82 -0.96 -17.36 -6.30
C ASP A 82 -1.62 -16.89 -4.99
N THR A 83 -1.01 -17.21 -3.85
CA THR A 83 -1.51 -16.80 -2.52
C THR A 83 -1.01 -15.43 -2.08
N PHE A 84 -0.12 -14.81 -2.87
CA PHE A 84 0.49 -13.54 -2.50
C PHE A 84 -0.53 -12.40 -2.55
N ARG A 85 -0.50 -11.54 -1.51
CA ARG A 85 -1.43 -10.42 -1.36
C ARG A 85 -0.68 -9.11 -1.30
N ASP A 86 -1.31 -8.09 -1.87
CA ASP A 86 -0.82 -6.73 -1.78
C ASP A 86 -0.99 -6.16 -0.35
N PRO A 87 -0.41 -4.99 -0.02
CA PRO A 87 -0.52 -4.38 1.30
C PRO A 87 -1.93 -3.96 1.71
N TYR A 88 -2.90 -4.03 0.80
CA TYR A 88 -4.32 -3.78 1.08
C TYR A 88 -5.12 -5.07 1.27
N GLY A 89 -4.50 -6.24 1.03
CA GLY A 89 -5.11 -7.57 1.17
C GLY A 89 -5.66 -8.15 -0.14
N ASN A 90 -5.56 -7.44 -1.27
CA ASN A 90 -6.03 -7.90 -2.56
C ASN A 90 -5.02 -8.85 -3.22
N PRO A 91 -5.46 -9.78 -4.10
CA PRO A 91 -4.53 -10.57 -4.92
C PRO A 91 -3.84 -9.66 -5.95
N TYR A 92 -2.60 -10.01 -6.31
CA TYR A 92 -1.97 -9.44 -7.50
C TYR A 92 -2.58 -10.06 -8.75
N TRP A 93 -2.81 -9.24 -9.76
CA TRP A 93 -3.31 -9.66 -11.06
C TRP A 93 -2.17 -9.79 -12.07
N TYR A 94 -2.23 -10.87 -12.83
CA TYR A 94 -1.27 -11.17 -13.88
C TYR A 94 -2.00 -11.63 -15.14
N LEU A 95 -1.59 -11.11 -16.29
CA LEU A 95 -2.10 -11.54 -17.60
C LEU A 95 -0.96 -11.52 -18.62
N LYS A 96 -0.65 -12.68 -19.20
CA LYS A 96 0.25 -12.80 -20.33
C LYS A 96 -0.40 -12.18 -21.57
N VAL A 97 0.31 -11.31 -22.29
CA VAL A 97 -0.23 -10.62 -23.48
C VAL A 97 -0.41 -11.58 -24.63
N GLU A 98 0.52 -12.54 -24.82
CA GLU A 98 0.43 -13.55 -25.86
C GLU A 98 -0.82 -14.41 -25.69
N GLY A 99 -1.72 -14.37 -26.69
CA GLY A 99 -2.99 -15.10 -26.67
C GLY A 99 -4.13 -14.44 -25.90
N ALA A 100 -3.89 -13.31 -25.22
CA ALA A 100 -4.93 -12.57 -24.53
C ALA A 100 -5.79 -11.73 -25.50
N LYS A 101 -7.06 -11.50 -25.11
CA LYS A 101 -7.93 -10.57 -25.85
C LYS A 101 -7.44 -9.13 -25.56
N ILE A 102 -7.35 -8.30 -26.60
CA ILE A 102 -6.98 -6.87 -26.47
C ILE A 102 -7.87 -6.15 -25.46
N GLY A 103 -9.14 -6.57 -25.32
CA GLY A 103 -10.09 -6.01 -24.36
C GLY A 103 -9.66 -6.18 -22.90
N ASP A 104 -8.96 -7.24 -22.58
CA ASP A 104 -8.59 -7.61 -21.21
C ASP A 104 -7.25 -7.00 -20.77
N LEU A 105 -6.44 -6.52 -21.74
CA LEU A 105 -5.15 -5.89 -21.47
C LEU A 105 -5.32 -4.52 -20.82
N ARG A 106 -4.36 -4.16 -19.98
CA ARG A 106 -4.27 -2.82 -19.38
C ARG A 106 -3.92 -1.79 -20.46
N LYS A 107 -4.61 -0.63 -20.43
CA LYS A 107 -4.52 0.38 -21.49
C LYS A 107 -4.31 1.78 -20.92
N ASP A 108 -3.54 2.55 -21.68
CA ASP A 108 -3.32 3.98 -21.42
C ASP A 108 -4.55 4.85 -21.76
N ALA A 109 -4.37 6.18 -21.70
CA ALA A 109 -5.39 7.17 -22.05
C ALA A 109 -5.83 7.11 -23.54
N LYS A 110 -5.01 6.53 -24.42
CA LYS A 110 -5.30 6.35 -25.84
C LYS A 110 -5.87 4.97 -26.15
N LEU A 111 -6.19 4.19 -25.11
CA LEU A 111 -6.67 2.81 -25.22
C LEU A 111 -5.65 1.85 -25.88
N VAL A 112 -4.37 2.18 -25.81
CA VAL A 112 -3.27 1.33 -26.25
C VAL A 112 -2.81 0.47 -25.08
N PRO A 113 -2.50 -0.84 -25.29
CA PRO A 113 -1.91 -1.69 -24.25
C PRO A 113 -0.61 -1.09 -23.71
N ILE A 114 -0.48 -1.06 -22.37
CA ILE A 114 0.70 -0.48 -21.70
C ILE A 114 1.91 -1.40 -21.67
N ASN A 115 1.71 -2.69 -21.95
CA ASN A 115 2.75 -3.71 -22.07
C ASN A 115 2.56 -4.57 -23.32
N SER A 116 3.66 -5.13 -23.83
CA SER A 116 3.67 -6.08 -24.94
C SER A 116 4.02 -7.51 -24.50
N ASP A 117 4.41 -7.70 -23.25
CA ASP A 117 4.86 -8.96 -22.66
C ASP A 117 3.81 -9.54 -21.68
N PHE A 118 3.57 -8.87 -20.58
CA PHE A 118 2.55 -9.23 -19.58
C PHE A 118 2.12 -8.03 -18.74
N ASP A 119 0.87 -8.05 -18.30
CA ASP A 119 0.34 -7.14 -17.30
C ASP A 119 0.54 -7.73 -15.90
N LEU A 120 0.97 -6.91 -14.96
CA LEU A 120 1.10 -7.23 -13.53
C LEU A 120 0.75 -6.01 -12.71
N TYR A 121 -0.25 -6.14 -11.82
CA TYR A 121 -0.72 -5.00 -11.03
C TYR A 121 -1.41 -5.41 -9.73
N SER A 122 -1.50 -4.46 -8.79
CA SER A 122 -2.37 -4.47 -7.61
C SER A 122 -3.58 -3.60 -7.89
N MET A 123 -4.75 -4.00 -7.40
CA MET A 123 -6.00 -3.23 -7.49
C MET A 123 -6.09 -2.07 -6.49
N GLY A 124 -4.96 -1.70 -5.88
CA GLY A 124 -4.90 -0.56 -4.98
C GLY A 124 -5.77 -0.70 -3.73
N ARG A 125 -6.13 0.45 -3.17
CA ARG A 125 -6.84 0.54 -1.89
C ARG A 125 -8.32 0.18 -2.00
N ASP A 126 -8.95 0.53 -3.12
CA ASP A 126 -10.39 0.31 -3.29
C ASP A 126 -10.74 -1.12 -3.75
N GLY A 127 -9.72 -1.91 -4.17
CA GLY A 127 -9.87 -3.28 -4.62
C GLY A 127 -10.65 -3.42 -5.94
N GLN A 128 -10.79 -2.33 -6.70
CA GLN A 128 -11.48 -2.30 -7.99
C GLN A 128 -10.50 -1.94 -9.09
N SER A 129 -10.69 -2.50 -10.28
CA SER A 129 -9.83 -2.20 -11.42
C SER A 129 -10.54 -2.51 -12.72
N VAL A 130 -10.29 -1.71 -13.75
CA VAL A 130 -10.75 -1.93 -15.12
C VAL A 130 -9.57 -1.79 -16.08
N SER A 131 -9.72 -2.25 -17.33
CA SER A 131 -8.61 -2.27 -18.30
C SER A 131 -8.00 -0.89 -18.59
N ALA A 132 -8.81 0.19 -18.59
CA ALA A 132 -8.32 1.55 -18.86
C ALA A 132 -7.80 2.22 -17.58
N LEU A 133 -6.55 2.68 -17.58
CA LEU A 133 -5.92 3.39 -16.44
C LEU A 133 -6.59 4.74 -16.15
N THR A 134 -7.27 5.33 -17.12
CA THR A 134 -7.98 6.62 -16.97
C THR A 134 -9.31 6.50 -16.22
N ALA A 135 -9.81 5.30 -16.04
CA ALA A 135 -11.05 5.08 -15.29
C ALA A 135 -10.79 5.26 -13.78
N LYS A 136 -11.77 5.87 -13.09
CA LYS A 136 -11.67 6.19 -11.66
C LYS A 136 -11.32 4.97 -10.79
N GLN A 137 -11.84 3.79 -11.12
CA GLN A 137 -11.60 2.52 -10.43
C GLN A 137 -10.15 2.03 -10.56
N SER A 138 -9.38 2.59 -11.51
CA SER A 138 -7.99 2.20 -11.75
C SER A 138 -6.98 3.26 -11.30
N TRP A 139 -7.42 4.39 -10.76
CA TRP A 139 -6.51 5.49 -10.41
C TRP A 139 -5.54 5.18 -9.29
N ASP A 140 -5.96 4.35 -8.32
CA ASP A 140 -5.12 3.93 -7.19
C ASP A 140 -4.47 2.55 -7.40
N ASP A 141 -4.66 1.94 -8.59
CA ASP A 141 -3.94 0.72 -8.97
C ASP A 141 -2.43 0.98 -8.93
N ILE A 142 -1.65 -0.02 -8.52
CA ILE A 142 -0.20 0.00 -8.68
C ILE A 142 0.14 -0.92 -9.85
N VAL A 143 0.59 -0.36 -10.96
CA VAL A 143 0.75 -1.05 -12.23
C VAL A 143 2.20 -1.13 -12.66
N ARG A 144 2.56 -2.24 -13.33
CA ARG A 144 3.74 -2.33 -14.17
C ARG A 144 3.37 -1.87 -15.58
N ALA A 145 4.15 -0.98 -16.16
CA ALA A 145 3.92 -0.44 -17.51
C ALA A 145 5.24 -0.28 -18.28
N SER A 146 5.13 -0.04 -19.59
CA SER A 146 6.27 0.11 -20.50
C SER A 146 7.26 -1.06 -20.42
N ASN A 147 6.73 -2.29 -20.34
CA ASN A 147 7.51 -3.53 -20.21
C ASN A 147 8.50 -3.49 -19.02
N GLY A 148 8.06 -2.92 -17.88
CA GLY A 148 8.86 -2.76 -16.67
C GLY A 148 9.63 -1.43 -16.60
N GLY A 149 9.54 -0.55 -17.58
CA GLY A 149 10.12 0.80 -17.51
C GLY A 149 9.47 1.66 -16.42
N TYR A 150 8.22 1.37 -16.08
CA TYR A 150 7.48 2.03 -15.00
C TYR A 150 6.86 0.99 -14.06
N VAL A 151 6.92 1.25 -12.75
CA VAL A 151 6.09 0.59 -11.74
C VAL A 151 5.70 1.65 -10.71
N GLY A 152 4.41 1.92 -10.61
CA GLY A 152 3.89 2.98 -9.76
C GLY A 152 2.38 3.08 -9.84
N ILE A 153 1.83 4.18 -9.29
CA ILE A 153 0.39 4.46 -9.28
C ILE A 153 -0.09 4.73 -10.71
N ALA A 154 -1.21 4.12 -11.10
CA ALA A 154 -1.74 4.22 -12.46
C ALA A 154 -2.11 5.65 -12.87
N SER A 155 -2.58 6.48 -11.92
CA SER A 155 -2.90 7.89 -12.19
C SER A 155 -1.67 8.78 -12.42
N GLU A 156 -0.47 8.28 -12.18
CA GLU A 156 0.80 9.00 -12.39
C GLU A 156 1.52 8.54 -13.69
N TYR A 157 1.00 7.54 -14.38
CA TYR A 157 1.50 7.03 -15.66
C TYR A 157 0.85 7.77 -16.82
#